data_ae89a2f47e0af9e6084c6a037641b147
#
_entry.id   ae89a2f47e0af9e6084c6a037641b147
#
_cell.length_a   1.000
_cell.length_b   1.000
_cell.length_c   1.000
_cell.angle_alpha   90.00
_cell.angle_beta   90.00
_cell.angle_gamma   90.00
#
_symmetry.space_group_name_H-M   'P 1'
#
loop_
_entity.id
_entity.type
_entity.pdbx_description
1 polymer ?
#
loop_
_entity_poly.entity_id
_entity_poly.type
_entity_poly.pdbx_seq_one_letter_code
_entity_poly.pdbx_strand_id
1 'polypeptide(L)'
;IDLKSGKEKKVSKEYHKVQVLDVATGTGTFLNEVINHIHGDFKGQEGRWSSYVKNDLLPRLHGFELMMASYTIAHLKLGMTLHDSGVTDLTQRLGVYLTNTLEAPVDYSNQNTLFGIMDSIADEAKNASRVKSEYPIMCVIGNPPYAISSSNKGEWIQDKLEDYKKGLNEKKINIDDDY
;
A
#
# COMPACT_ATOMS: atom_id res chain seq x y z
N ILE A 1 16.51 -12.73 -13.06
CA ILE A 1 17.12 -13.37 -14.26
C ILE A 1 18.52 -13.79 -13.84
N ASP A 2 18.83 -15.07 -13.98
CA ASP A 2 20.22 -15.54 -13.79
C ASP A 2 21.01 -15.11 -15.02
N LEU A 3 21.91 -14.14 -14.83
CA LEU A 3 22.72 -13.55 -15.89
C LEU A 3 23.66 -14.55 -16.62
N LYS A 4 23.87 -15.77 -16.06
CA LYS A 4 24.70 -16.82 -16.65
C LYS A 4 23.90 -17.82 -17.48
N SER A 5 22.63 -17.98 -17.28
CA SER A 5 21.82 -19.01 -17.96
C SER A 5 20.67 -18.48 -18.79
N GLY A 6 20.32 -17.18 -18.68
CA GLY A 6 19.18 -16.56 -19.36
C GLY A 6 17.81 -17.12 -18.95
N LYS A 7 17.75 -17.99 -17.93
CA LYS A 7 16.51 -18.59 -17.44
C LYS A 7 15.95 -17.79 -16.28
N GLU A 8 14.65 -17.52 -16.33
CA GLU A 8 13.92 -16.94 -15.21
C GLU A 8 13.95 -17.92 -14.02
N LYS A 9 14.57 -17.50 -12.91
CA LYS A 9 14.56 -18.26 -11.68
C LYS A 9 13.27 -17.92 -10.94
N LYS A 10 12.32 -18.84 -10.86
CA LYS A 10 11.15 -18.68 -9.98
C LYS A 10 11.63 -18.68 -8.53
N VAL A 11 11.55 -17.53 -7.90
CA VAL A 11 11.81 -17.40 -6.47
C VAL A 11 10.47 -17.52 -5.76
N SER A 12 10.31 -18.52 -4.90
CA SER A 12 9.16 -18.64 -4.01
C SER A 12 9.34 -17.61 -2.89
N LYS A 13 8.39 -16.68 -2.74
CA LYS A 13 8.29 -15.78 -1.60
C LYS A 13 7.09 -16.18 -0.77
N GLU A 14 7.26 -16.24 0.53
CA GLU A 14 6.16 -16.44 1.47
C GLU A 14 5.57 -15.08 1.86
N TYR A 15 4.25 -14.98 1.83
CA TYR A 15 3.49 -13.82 2.25
C TYR A 15 2.44 -14.21 3.27
N HIS A 16 2.10 -13.31 4.18
CA HIS A 16 0.93 -13.50 5.03
C HIS A 16 -0.32 -13.70 4.17
N LYS A 17 -1.19 -14.63 4.57
CA LYS A 17 -2.37 -15.03 3.82
C LYS A 17 -3.32 -13.86 3.52
N VAL A 18 -3.43 -12.91 4.46
CA VAL A 18 -4.26 -11.71 4.29
C VAL A 18 -3.34 -10.49 4.24
N GLN A 19 -3.27 -9.88 3.06
CA GLN A 19 -2.63 -8.58 2.83
C GLN A 19 -3.72 -7.53 2.70
N VAL A 20 -3.61 -6.44 3.45
CA VAL A 20 -4.57 -5.33 3.49
C VAL A 20 -3.97 -4.11 2.84
N LEU A 21 -4.70 -3.48 1.93
CA LEU A 21 -4.32 -2.23 1.29
C LEU A 21 -5.43 -1.20 1.45
N ASP A 22 -5.09 -0.06 2.00
CA ASP A 22 -5.89 1.17 1.95
C ASP A 22 -5.43 2.00 0.75
N VAL A 23 -6.28 2.08 -0.26
CA VAL A 23 -5.94 2.73 -1.55
C VAL A 23 -5.99 4.25 -1.51
N ALA A 24 -6.58 4.83 -0.47
CA ALA A 24 -6.70 6.27 -0.25
C ALA A 24 -6.62 6.55 1.26
N THR A 25 -5.42 6.34 1.80
CA THR A 25 -5.16 6.26 3.24
C THR A 25 -5.59 7.51 4.00
N GLY A 26 -5.52 8.68 3.38
CA GLY A 26 -5.80 9.93 4.06
C GLY A 26 -4.92 10.10 5.30
N THR A 27 -5.54 10.37 6.42
CA THR A 27 -4.85 10.46 7.72
C THR A 27 -4.74 9.11 8.45
N GLY A 28 -4.89 7.99 7.73
CA GLY A 28 -4.70 6.64 8.26
C GLY A 28 -5.87 6.10 9.08
N THR A 29 -7.09 6.57 8.88
CA THR A 29 -8.22 6.20 9.74
C THR A 29 -8.58 4.73 9.62
N PHE A 30 -8.68 4.18 8.41
CA PHE A 30 -9.02 2.76 8.25
C PHE A 30 -7.90 1.84 8.75
N LEU A 31 -6.65 2.13 8.44
CA LEU A 31 -5.53 1.34 8.96
C LEU A 31 -5.44 1.40 10.48
N ASN A 32 -5.76 2.55 11.07
CA ASN A 32 -5.85 2.71 12.52
C ASN A 32 -6.92 1.80 13.14
N GLU A 33 -8.10 1.75 12.53
CA GLU A 33 -9.19 0.88 12.99
C GLU A 33 -8.82 -0.60 12.83
N VAL A 34 -8.12 -0.99 11.77
CA VAL A 34 -7.60 -2.36 11.62
C VAL A 34 -6.65 -2.71 12.77
N ILE A 35 -5.73 -1.80 13.14
CA ILE A 35 -4.82 -2.01 14.26
C ILE A 35 -5.59 -2.16 15.58
N ASN A 36 -6.53 -1.24 15.85
CA ASN A 36 -7.34 -1.26 17.07
C ASN A 36 -8.20 -2.52 17.18
N HIS A 37 -8.83 -2.93 16.08
CA HIS A 37 -9.66 -4.14 16.04
C HIS A 37 -8.84 -5.38 16.38
N ILE A 38 -7.70 -5.55 15.72
CA ILE A 38 -6.80 -6.68 15.97
C ILE A 38 -6.22 -6.63 17.40
N HIS A 39 -5.83 -5.44 17.88
CA HIS A 39 -5.36 -5.27 19.27
C HIS A 39 -6.40 -5.71 20.28
N GLY A 40 -7.69 -5.45 20.00
CA GLY A 40 -8.78 -5.90 20.85
C GLY A 40 -8.82 -7.41 21.10
N ASP A 41 -8.37 -8.22 20.13
CA ASP A 41 -8.30 -9.67 20.23
C ASP A 41 -7.12 -10.16 21.09
N PHE A 42 -6.17 -9.27 21.43
CA PHE A 42 -5.01 -9.57 22.28
C PHE A 42 -5.25 -9.34 23.78
N LYS A 43 -6.49 -9.03 24.20
CA LYS A 43 -6.83 -8.87 25.61
C LYS A 43 -6.47 -10.14 26.39
N GLY A 44 -5.66 -9.97 27.45
CA GLY A 44 -5.11 -11.07 28.23
C GLY A 44 -3.87 -11.74 27.61
N GLN A 45 -3.35 -11.24 26.50
CA GLN A 45 -2.16 -11.72 25.81
C GLN A 45 -1.20 -10.56 25.43
N GLU A 46 -1.21 -9.48 26.20
CA GLU A 46 -0.51 -8.23 25.90
C GLU A 46 1.01 -8.44 25.71
N GLY A 47 1.59 -9.41 26.40
CA GLY A 47 3.02 -9.76 26.25
C GLY A 47 3.43 -10.27 24.85
N ARG A 48 2.46 -10.71 24.04
CA ARG A 48 2.69 -11.19 22.68
C ARG A 48 2.45 -10.10 21.62
N TRP A 49 1.76 -9.03 21.99
CA TRP A 49 1.31 -7.99 21.06
C TRP A 49 2.45 -7.34 20.30
N SER A 50 3.48 -6.88 20.99
CA SER A 50 4.61 -6.20 20.34
C SER A 50 5.32 -7.08 19.30
N SER A 51 5.49 -8.38 19.61
CA SER A 51 6.07 -9.34 18.66
C SER A 51 5.15 -9.57 17.46
N TYR A 52 3.85 -9.72 17.69
CA TYR A 52 2.86 -9.88 16.62
C TYR A 52 2.80 -8.67 15.72
N VAL A 53 2.83 -7.44 16.25
CA VAL A 53 2.86 -6.21 15.45
C VAL A 53 4.04 -6.23 14.49
N LYS A 54 5.23 -6.54 14.97
CA LYS A 54 6.45 -6.52 14.16
C LYS A 54 6.46 -7.62 13.08
N ASN A 55 6.10 -8.83 13.45
CA ASN A 55 6.31 -9.98 12.59
C ASN A 55 5.10 -10.32 11.71
N ASP A 56 3.91 -9.97 12.14
CA ASP A 56 2.66 -10.42 11.50
C ASP A 56 1.77 -9.26 11.05
N LEU A 57 1.64 -8.18 11.82
CA LEU A 57 0.71 -7.12 11.50
C LEU A 57 1.28 -6.13 10.48
N LEU A 58 2.42 -5.50 10.79
CA LEU A 58 3.00 -4.48 9.93
C LEU A 58 3.39 -4.99 8.52
N PRO A 59 3.90 -6.22 8.36
CA PRO A 59 4.23 -6.74 7.03
C PRO A 59 3.06 -6.91 6.08
N ARG A 60 1.83 -6.87 6.58
CA ARG A 60 0.59 -7.06 5.79
C ARG A 60 -0.32 -5.85 5.72
N LEU A 61 0.03 -4.74 6.38
CA LEU A 61 -0.72 -3.49 6.31
C LEU A 61 -0.04 -2.52 5.36
N HIS A 62 -0.76 -2.14 4.30
CA HIS A 62 -0.28 -1.22 3.29
C HIS A 62 -1.26 -0.09 3.11
N GLY A 63 -0.73 1.10 2.80
CA GLY A 63 -1.53 2.27 2.49
C GLY A 63 -0.89 3.09 1.39
N PHE A 64 -1.71 3.66 0.50
CA PHE A 64 -1.30 4.59 -0.52
C PHE A 64 -1.93 5.95 -0.26
N GLU A 65 -1.14 7.00 -0.33
CA GLU A 65 -1.58 8.37 -0.15
C GLU A 65 -0.87 9.30 -1.13
N LEU A 66 -1.63 10.17 -1.77
CA LEU A 66 -1.11 11.11 -2.76
C LEU A 66 -0.58 12.38 -2.12
N MET A 67 -1.21 12.84 -1.05
CA MET A 67 -0.91 14.13 -0.41
C MET A 67 0.10 13.98 0.71
N MET A 68 1.22 14.69 0.63
CA MET A 68 2.29 14.67 1.63
C MET A 68 1.79 14.99 3.04
N ALA A 69 0.88 15.95 3.19
CA ALA A 69 0.36 16.33 4.50
C ALA A 69 -0.41 15.16 5.16
N SER A 70 -1.33 14.55 4.42
CA SER A 70 -2.12 13.40 4.90
C SER A 70 -1.21 12.20 5.19
N TYR A 71 -0.26 11.91 4.31
CA TYR A 71 0.77 10.88 4.50
C TYR A 71 1.53 11.06 5.83
N THR A 72 1.99 12.28 6.10
CA THR A 72 2.73 12.58 7.35
C THR A 72 1.84 12.38 8.58
N ILE A 73 0.59 12.83 8.52
CA ILE A 73 -0.38 12.65 9.61
C ILE A 73 -0.68 11.16 9.82
N ALA A 74 -0.83 10.38 8.75
CA ALA A 74 -1.05 8.94 8.84
C ALA A 74 0.10 8.24 9.58
N HIS A 75 1.35 8.52 9.22
CA HIS A 75 2.52 7.97 9.90
C HIS A 75 2.54 8.33 11.38
N LEU A 76 2.27 9.60 11.72
CA LEU A 76 2.22 10.04 13.11
C LEU A 76 1.11 9.33 13.89
N LYS A 77 -0.12 9.32 13.36
CA LYS A 77 -1.29 8.72 13.99
C LYS A 77 -1.10 7.21 14.24
N LEU A 78 -0.68 6.48 13.22
CA LEU A 78 -0.45 5.03 13.34
C LEU A 78 0.69 4.73 14.32
N GLY A 79 1.76 5.52 14.28
CA GLY A 79 2.87 5.40 15.23
C GLY A 79 2.43 5.63 16.68
N MET A 80 1.62 6.66 16.93
CA MET A 80 1.04 6.94 18.25
C MET A 80 0.12 5.80 18.71
N THR A 81 -0.77 5.31 17.84
CA THR A 81 -1.67 4.20 18.18
C THR A 81 -0.90 2.95 18.57
N LEU A 82 0.15 2.60 17.83
CA LEU A 82 1.01 1.46 18.17
C LEU A 82 1.73 1.68 19.49
N HIS A 83 2.29 2.87 19.72
CA HIS A 83 2.95 3.22 20.99
C HIS A 83 1.97 3.10 22.17
N ASP A 84 0.77 3.68 22.06
CA ASP A 84 -0.25 3.68 23.10
C ASP A 84 -0.80 2.27 23.37
N SER A 85 -0.75 1.37 22.37
CA SER A 85 -1.08 -0.04 22.53
C SER A 85 0.03 -0.88 23.21
N GLY A 86 1.15 -0.26 23.59
CA GLY A 86 2.26 -0.91 24.29
C GLY A 86 3.43 -1.37 23.40
N VAL A 87 3.46 -0.95 22.13
CA VAL A 87 4.62 -1.21 21.24
C VAL A 87 5.65 -0.10 21.43
N THR A 88 6.66 -0.32 22.28
CA THR A 88 7.65 0.70 22.65
C THR A 88 8.90 0.74 21.76
N ASP A 89 9.18 -0.32 21.03
CA ASP A 89 10.37 -0.47 20.17
C ASP A 89 9.96 -0.72 18.73
N LEU A 90 9.42 0.33 18.08
CA LEU A 90 9.03 0.31 16.67
C LEU A 90 10.18 0.81 15.80
N THR A 91 11.09 -0.08 15.43
CA THR A 91 12.19 0.21 14.49
C THR A 91 11.82 0.00 13.04
N GLN A 92 10.71 -0.69 12.80
CA GLN A 92 10.21 -1.01 11.47
C GLN A 92 9.39 0.16 10.90
N ARG A 93 9.59 0.44 9.62
CA ARG A 93 8.80 1.43 8.90
C ARG A 93 7.35 0.96 8.74
N LEU A 94 6.41 1.90 8.88
CA LEU A 94 5.01 1.66 8.55
C LEU A 94 4.82 1.54 7.03
N GLY A 95 3.95 0.64 6.62
CA GLY A 95 3.67 0.34 5.21
C GLY A 95 2.78 1.37 4.49
N VAL A 96 2.85 2.65 4.88
CA VAL A 96 2.17 3.74 4.17
C VAL A 96 3.15 4.39 3.21
N TYR A 97 2.74 4.57 1.95
CA TYR A 97 3.59 5.07 0.86
C TYR A 97 2.98 6.28 0.18
N LEU A 98 3.84 7.26 -0.12
CA LEU A 98 3.47 8.44 -0.88
C LEU A 98 3.45 8.07 -2.37
N THR A 99 2.26 7.87 -2.93
CA THR A 99 2.09 7.43 -4.32
C THR A 99 0.69 7.73 -4.84
N ASN A 100 0.56 7.89 -6.15
CA ASN A 100 -0.75 7.85 -6.81
C ASN A 100 -1.16 6.39 -7.01
N THR A 101 -2.28 5.97 -6.44
CA THR A 101 -2.81 4.60 -6.57
C THR A 101 -3.12 4.24 -8.02
N LEU A 102 -3.59 5.20 -8.82
CA LEU A 102 -4.03 5.04 -10.21
C LEU A 102 -2.89 5.12 -11.24
N GLU A 103 -1.64 5.19 -10.79
CA GLU A 103 -0.46 5.13 -11.67
C GLU A 103 0.16 3.74 -11.69
N ALA A 104 0.71 3.39 -12.86
CA ALA A 104 1.45 2.14 -13.03
C ALA A 104 2.60 2.00 -12.03
N PRO A 105 2.94 0.76 -11.63
CA PRO A 105 4.20 0.54 -10.92
C PRO A 105 5.37 0.95 -11.81
N VAL A 106 6.32 1.69 -11.26
CA VAL A 106 7.51 2.16 -11.99
C VAL A 106 8.69 1.24 -11.64
N ASP A 107 9.44 0.83 -12.66
CA ASP A 107 10.69 0.10 -12.45
C ASP A 107 11.84 1.08 -12.21
N TYR A 108 12.31 1.12 -10.99
CA TYR A 108 13.43 1.96 -10.54
C TYR A 108 14.79 1.24 -10.55
N SER A 109 14.88 0.05 -11.15
CA SER A 109 16.10 -0.79 -11.10
C SER A 109 17.35 -0.12 -11.72
N ASN A 110 17.17 0.92 -12.57
CA ASN A 110 18.25 1.57 -13.33
C ASN A 110 18.45 3.06 -12.99
N GLN A 111 17.82 3.60 -11.95
CA GLN A 111 18.00 5.01 -11.60
C GLN A 111 19.03 5.17 -10.48
N ASN A 112 20.22 5.67 -10.82
CA ASN A 112 21.20 6.20 -9.86
C ASN A 112 20.76 7.61 -9.46
N THR A 113 20.21 7.77 -8.26
CA THR A 113 19.85 9.07 -7.72
C THR A 113 21.07 9.75 -7.07
N LEU A 114 21.31 11.02 -7.42
CA LEU A 114 22.52 11.74 -7.04
C LEU A 114 22.39 12.64 -5.80
N PHE A 115 21.21 12.70 -5.13
CA PHE A 115 20.97 13.59 -3.98
C PHE A 115 20.00 12.97 -2.96
N GLY A 116 20.37 12.96 -1.68
CA GLY A 116 19.73 12.23 -0.59
C GLY A 116 18.22 12.48 -0.33
N ILE A 117 17.65 13.65 -0.68
CA ILE A 117 16.19 13.88 -0.59
C ILE A 117 15.48 13.18 -1.74
N MET A 118 16.07 13.15 -2.91
CA MET A 118 15.56 12.39 -4.06
C MET A 118 15.63 10.89 -3.83
N ASP A 119 16.61 10.40 -3.05
CA ASP A 119 16.71 8.99 -2.66
C ASP A 119 15.53 8.56 -1.80
N SER A 120 15.10 9.39 -0.85
CA SER A 120 13.95 9.07 0.00
C SER A 120 12.63 9.00 -0.79
N ILE A 121 12.42 9.92 -1.74
CA ILE A 121 11.23 9.90 -2.61
C ILE A 121 11.29 8.70 -3.57
N ALA A 122 12.46 8.39 -4.10
CA ALA A 122 12.66 7.23 -4.95
C ALA A 122 12.41 5.91 -4.19
N ASP A 123 12.83 5.82 -2.94
CA ASP A 123 12.57 4.67 -2.07
C ASP A 123 11.07 4.51 -1.75
N GLU A 124 10.34 5.62 -1.53
CA GLU A 124 8.89 5.62 -1.39
C GLU A 124 8.22 5.02 -2.62
N ALA A 125 8.53 5.57 -3.78
CA ALA A 125 7.96 5.13 -5.05
C ALA A 125 8.34 3.69 -5.40
N LYS A 126 9.56 3.26 -5.10
CA LYS A 126 10.02 1.88 -5.28
C LYS A 126 9.25 0.91 -4.39
N ASN A 127 9.07 1.24 -3.11
CA ASN A 127 8.33 0.40 -2.17
C ASN A 127 6.84 0.33 -2.54
N ALA A 128 6.23 1.44 -2.93
CA ALA A 128 4.87 1.47 -3.45
C ALA A 128 4.72 0.58 -4.69
N SER A 129 5.65 0.69 -5.65
CA SER A 129 5.66 -0.13 -6.87
C SER A 129 5.77 -1.63 -6.57
N ARG A 130 6.55 -2.01 -5.55
CA ARG A 130 6.61 -3.41 -5.10
C ARG A 130 5.28 -3.89 -4.54
N VAL A 131 4.57 -3.08 -3.75
CA VAL A 131 3.24 -3.44 -3.24
C VAL A 131 2.26 -3.60 -4.40
N LYS A 132 2.28 -2.70 -5.40
CA LYS A 132 1.41 -2.76 -6.57
C LYS A 132 1.65 -4.00 -7.46
N SER A 133 2.89 -4.49 -7.54
CA SER A 133 3.27 -5.53 -8.51
C SER A 133 3.55 -6.90 -7.90
N GLU A 134 4.05 -6.96 -6.66
CA GLU A 134 4.56 -8.20 -6.07
C GLU A 134 3.68 -8.77 -4.96
N TYR A 135 2.88 -7.93 -4.27
CA TYR A 135 2.11 -8.38 -3.11
C TYR A 135 0.75 -8.92 -3.51
N PRO A 136 0.36 -10.10 -3.01
CA PRO A 136 -0.97 -10.66 -3.25
C PRO A 136 -2.00 -9.97 -2.33
N ILE A 137 -2.48 -8.80 -2.73
CA ILE A 137 -3.47 -8.06 -1.96
C ILE A 137 -4.79 -8.82 -1.97
N MET A 138 -5.31 -9.14 -0.77
CA MET A 138 -6.54 -9.89 -0.57
C MET A 138 -7.68 -9.04 -0.02
N CYS A 139 -7.37 -7.95 0.65
CA CYS A 139 -8.35 -7.04 1.24
C CYS A 139 -8.01 -5.61 0.83
N VAL A 140 -8.92 -4.97 0.12
CA VAL A 140 -8.82 -3.55 -0.22
C VAL A 140 -9.85 -2.81 0.62
N ILE A 141 -9.41 -1.78 1.31
CA ILE A 141 -10.25 -0.89 2.11
C ILE A 141 -9.95 0.55 1.71
N GLY A 142 -10.82 1.48 2.06
CA GLY A 142 -10.56 2.90 1.83
C GLY A 142 -11.84 3.69 1.60
N ASN A 143 -11.67 5.00 1.62
CA ASN A 143 -12.69 5.96 1.23
C ASN A 143 -12.07 6.97 0.27
N PRO A 144 -11.93 6.59 -1.01
CA PRO A 144 -11.32 7.47 -2.00
C PRO A 144 -12.15 8.73 -2.23
N PRO A 145 -11.51 9.84 -2.65
CA PRO A 145 -12.21 11.07 -2.94
C PRO A 145 -13.19 10.89 -4.11
N TYR A 146 -14.37 11.46 -3.99
CA TYR A 146 -15.36 11.48 -5.06
C TYR A 146 -15.13 12.70 -5.95
N ALA A 147 -14.93 12.50 -7.25
CA ALA A 147 -14.83 13.56 -8.23
C ALA A 147 -15.93 13.43 -9.30
N ILE A 148 -16.44 14.56 -9.78
CA ILE A 148 -17.43 14.57 -10.88
C ILE A 148 -16.77 14.24 -12.22
N SER A 149 -15.47 14.53 -12.33
CA SER A 149 -14.64 14.17 -13.48
C SER A 149 -13.23 13.86 -13.01
N SER A 150 -12.70 12.72 -13.41
CA SER A 150 -11.35 12.33 -13.10
C SER A 150 -10.31 13.13 -13.88
N SER A 151 -9.20 13.42 -13.21
CA SER A 151 -7.98 13.91 -13.83
C SER A 151 -6.99 12.78 -14.17
N ASN A 152 -7.22 11.57 -13.70
CA ASN A 152 -6.37 10.40 -13.91
C ASN A 152 -6.74 9.69 -15.23
N LYS A 153 -6.28 10.23 -16.35
CA LYS A 153 -6.57 9.71 -17.71
C LYS A 153 -5.34 9.09 -18.38
N GLY A 154 -4.44 8.52 -17.57
CA GLY A 154 -3.26 7.83 -18.08
C GLY A 154 -3.62 6.55 -18.85
N GLU A 155 -2.84 6.19 -19.87
CA GLU A 155 -3.07 5.01 -20.70
C GLU A 155 -3.20 3.73 -19.86
N TRP A 156 -2.37 3.56 -18.85
CA TRP A 156 -2.37 2.36 -18.01
C TRP A 156 -3.72 2.13 -17.31
N ILE A 157 -4.31 3.16 -16.71
CA ILE A 157 -5.61 3.02 -16.02
C ILE A 157 -6.74 2.83 -17.02
N GLN A 158 -6.68 3.49 -18.17
CA GLN A 158 -7.67 3.30 -19.23
C GLN A 158 -7.68 1.86 -19.77
N ASP A 159 -6.52 1.26 -19.99
CA ASP A 159 -6.41 -0.15 -20.38
C ASP A 159 -7.02 -1.08 -19.32
N LYS A 160 -6.79 -0.79 -18.03
CA LYS A 160 -7.39 -1.56 -16.93
C LYS A 160 -8.90 -1.43 -16.89
N LEU A 161 -9.44 -0.24 -17.09
CA LEU A 161 -10.89 -0.01 -17.16
C LEU A 161 -11.54 -0.76 -18.34
N GLU A 162 -10.86 -0.84 -19.49
CA GLU A 162 -11.35 -1.62 -20.63
C GLU A 162 -11.46 -3.11 -20.30
N ASP A 163 -10.53 -3.66 -19.50
CA ASP A 163 -10.62 -5.04 -19.04
C ASP A 163 -11.87 -5.31 -18.19
N TYR A 164 -12.29 -4.35 -17.35
CA TYR A 164 -13.54 -4.44 -16.58
C TYR A 164 -14.80 -4.34 -17.47
N LYS A 165 -14.72 -3.60 -18.58
CA LYS A 165 -15.85 -3.41 -19.50
C LYS A 165 -16.05 -4.59 -20.46
N LYS A 166 -15.06 -5.47 -20.61
CA LYS A 166 -15.16 -6.64 -21.51
C LYS A 166 -16.33 -7.54 -21.12
N GLY A 167 -17.20 -7.80 -22.09
CA GLY A 167 -18.35 -8.70 -21.92
C GLY A 167 -19.56 -8.09 -21.24
N LEU A 168 -19.51 -6.82 -20.89
CA LEU A 168 -20.66 -6.08 -20.39
C LEU A 168 -21.43 -5.49 -21.57
N ASN A 169 -22.64 -6.01 -21.82
CA ASN A 169 -23.53 -5.54 -22.93
C ASN A 169 -24.25 -4.23 -22.57
N GLU A 170 -23.85 -3.50 -21.56
CA GLU A 170 -24.48 -2.26 -21.15
C GLU A 170 -23.85 -1.04 -21.82
N LYS A 171 -24.69 -0.25 -22.53
CA LYS A 171 -24.27 0.94 -23.29
C LYS A 171 -23.86 2.15 -22.41
N LYS A 172 -24.02 2.09 -21.09
CA LYS A 172 -23.78 3.22 -20.16
C LYS A 172 -23.22 2.78 -18.82
N ILE A 173 -22.10 2.06 -18.82
CA ILE A 173 -21.34 1.93 -17.59
C ILE A 173 -20.37 3.11 -17.55
N ASN A 174 -20.71 4.14 -16.80
CA ASN A 174 -19.76 5.16 -16.40
C ASN A 174 -18.89 4.56 -15.29
N ILE A 175 -17.94 3.74 -15.67
CA ILE A 175 -16.78 3.45 -14.85
C ILE A 175 -15.76 4.50 -15.29
N ASP A 176 -15.71 5.58 -14.55
CA ASP A 176 -14.63 6.54 -14.68
C ASP A 176 -13.40 6.01 -13.93
N ASP A 177 -12.24 6.56 -14.23
CA ASP A 177 -10.97 6.30 -13.57
C ASP A 177 -10.89 6.92 -12.16
N ASP A 178 -12.00 7.41 -11.64
CA ASP A 178 -12.18 7.75 -10.24
C ASP A 178 -12.61 6.47 -9.51
N TYR A 179 -11.81 5.98 -8.64
CA TYR A 179 -12.01 4.83 -7.74
C TYR A 179 -13.35 4.09 -7.83
#